data_994132743fe24cf04fce7f690e438cff
#
_entry.id   994132743fe24cf04fce7f690e438cff
#
_cell.length_a   1.000
_cell.length_b   1.000
_cell.length_c   1.000
_cell.angle_alpha   90.00
_cell.angle_beta   90.00
_cell.angle_gamma   90.00
#
_symmetry.space_group_name_H-M   'P 1'
#
loop_
_entity.id
_entity.type
_entity.pdbx_description
1 polymer ?
#
loop_
_entity_poly.entity_id
_entity_poly.type
_entity_poly.pdbx_seq_one_letter_code
_entity_poly.pdbx_strand_id
1 'polypeptide(L)'
;MPSLSLMAAGNDPSGLAVAPGAVWVTDEFAGTVSRIDPGTAAVAETIHVGDRAAGVAVVRGAVWVVVHPLSGHRGGTLRIVAAIPRLDSIDPGRAHMPFPPQLLGMTNDGLVTLRHTGGSEGTQLVPDLAVSLPSPTYQGRSYRFQLRRGIRYSTGEPVRPGDFRRAIQRDFTVGSAGALFFSDIVGAAGCTRHPRRCDLSKGIAVDDAAGTVTFRLRQPDPEFLYKLTLTFAFAVPAGTPDHDVGRRPVPATGPYLIYRYEPGHELVLRRNPRFHEWSRAAQPGGNPDQIVWRFGVHPDAAVAAIERGSADWGLFAFPFSPPGDRLEEIRTQYAGQVHVNPLPETEFFALHNRVPPFDDVRVRQALNEAIDRNVLVSLYGGPGLARPACQVLPPGLPGYQPYCPYTLDPRPDGAYTTPRLALARRLVSASHTAGMRVRVLTDPGFAPATYIVSVLRALGYRASLWTASGGRFRALSSNSRYQVQISRGGWAAAYPAPSDFIDPLLSCGAFRPASDANGNAAQFCDHRIDQDIQRAWRLQSSDPQAAGRAWASVDRLIAGQAPWLPTVNLSAVDFLSKRTGGYQFHPQWGILLDQLWVTHYRAGAASPASP
;
A
#
# COMPACT_ATOMS: atom_id res chain seq x y z
N MET A 1 -40.42 -7.30 9.85
CA MET A 1 -39.38 -7.41 8.83
C MET A 1 -38.23 -8.20 9.42
N PRO A 2 -37.63 -9.19 8.76
CA PRO A 2 -36.49 -9.86 9.31
C PRO A 2 -35.34 -8.85 9.45
N SER A 3 -34.74 -8.78 10.63
CA SER A 3 -33.58 -7.94 10.89
C SER A 3 -32.36 -8.54 10.17
N LEU A 4 -31.67 -7.76 9.35
CA LEU A 4 -30.42 -8.16 8.72
C LEU A 4 -29.29 -7.94 9.74
N SER A 5 -28.69 -9.01 10.24
CA SER A 5 -27.49 -8.95 11.07
C SER A 5 -26.27 -9.27 10.20
N LEU A 6 -25.38 -8.30 10.03
CA LEU A 6 -24.08 -8.48 9.38
C LEU A 6 -23.08 -9.02 10.39
N MET A 7 -22.36 -10.07 10.03
CA MET A 7 -21.39 -10.73 10.88
C MET A 7 -20.10 -10.99 10.14
N ALA A 8 -18.96 -10.69 10.78
CA ALA A 8 -17.65 -11.04 10.26
C ALA A 8 -17.33 -12.50 10.66
N ALA A 9 -17.45 -13.41 9.71
CA ALA A 9 -17.17 -14.84 9.90
C ALA A 9 -15.87 -15.29 9.20
N GLY A 10 -14.85 -14.42 9.15
CA GLY A 10 -13.62 -14.64 8.40
C GLY A 10 -13.55 -13.81 7.11
N ASN A 11 -12.46 -13.95 6.36
CA ASN A 11 -12.16 -13.10 5.20
C ASN A 11 -12.65 -13.66 3.86
N ASP A 12 -12.86 -14.96 3.80
CA ASP A 12 -13.37 -15.63 2.60
C ASP A 12 -14.32 -16.75 2.99
N PRO A 13 -15.56 -16.40 3.40
CA PRO A 13 -16.57 -17.38 3.70
C PRO A 13 -16.96 -18.13 2.43
N SER A 14 -16.50 -19.38 2.30
CA SER A 14 -16.68 -20.23 1.11
C SER A 14 -17.90 -21.15 1.20
N GLY A 15 -18.39 -21.44 2.39
CA GLY A 15 -19.55 -22.31 2.61
C GLY A 15 -20.31 -21.97 3.88
N LEU A 16 -21.63 -22.23 3.87
CA LEU A 16 -22.52 -22.01 5.00
C LEU A 16 -23.44 -23.21 5.19
N ALA A 17 -23.58 -23.69 6.43
CA ALA A 17 -24.56 -24.69 6.80
C ALA A 17 -25.31 -24.28 8.08
N VAL A 18 -26.63 -24.47 8.08
CA VAL A 18 -27.49 -24.17 9.24
C VAL A 18 -27.88 -25.46 9.92
N ALA A 19 -27.72 -25.48 11.25
CA ALA A 19 -28.14 -26.55 12.12
C ALA A 19 -28.96 -26.01 13.30
N PRO A 20 -29.74 -26.82 14.01
CA PRO A 20 -30.43 -26.37 15.22
C PRO A 20 -29.44 -25.77 16.24
N GLY A 21 -29.59 -24.46 16.53
CA GLY A 21 -28.75 -23.73 17.50
C GLY A 21 -27.34 -23.38 17.02
N ALA A 22 -27.03 -23.53 15.74
CA ALA A 22 -25.73 -23.11 15.19
C ALA A 22 -25.77 -22.79 13.69
N VAL A 23 -24.99 -21.81 13.28
CA VAL A 23 -24.63 -21.59 11.86
C VAL A 23 -23.14 -21.89 11.72
N TRP A 24 -22.79 -22.72 10.74
CA TRP A 24 -21.41 -23.10 10.46
C TRP A 24 -20.94 -22.38 9.19
N VAL A 25 -19.80 -21.74 9.25
CA VAL A 25 -19.21 -21.01 8.12
C VAL A 25 -17.77 -21.47 7.93
N THR A 26 -17.44 -21.87 6.71
CA THR A 26 -16.04 -22.15 6.33
C THR A 26 -15.35 -20.86 5.87
N ASP A 27 -14.10 -20.71 6.28
CA ASP A 27 -13.16 -19.73 5.75
C ASP A 27 -12.09 -20.48 4.97
N GLU A 28 -12.08 -20.34 3.65
CA GLU A 28 -11.19 -21.08 2.78
C GLU A 28 -9.73 -20.67 2.99
N PHE A 29 -9.45 -19.37 3.21
CA PHE A 29 -8.08 -18.89 3.39
C PHE A 29 -7.52 -19.17 4.77
N ALA A 30 -8.34 -19.01 5.80
CA ALA A 30 -7.90 -19.33 7.15
C ALA A 30 -7.79 -20.84 7.42
N GLY A 31 -8.36 -21.69 6.54
CA GLY A 31 -8.46 -23.12 6.77
C GLY A 31 -9.26 -23.44 8.02
N THR A 32 -10.33 -22.65 8.26
CA THR A 32 -11.14 -22.77 9.49
C THR A 32 -12.60 -23.00 9.20
N VAL A 33 -13.29 -23.54 10.21
CA VAL A 33 -14.76 -23.60 10.29
C VAL A 33 -15.18 -22.89 11.56
N SER A 34 -15.98 -21.84 11.43
CA SER A 34 -16.53 -21.09 12.55
C SER A 34 -17.95 -21.54 12.87
N ARG A 35 -18.21 -21.84 14.15
CA ARG A 35 -19.54 -22.05 14.70
C ARG A 35 -20.07 -20.74 15.25
N ILE A 36 -21.21 -20.34 14.78
CA ILE A 36 -21.86 -19.09 15.10
C ILE A 36 -23.14 -19.38 15.86
N ASP A 37 -23.34 -18.70 16.97
CA ASP A 37 -24.58 -18.73 17.74
C ASP A 37 -25.61 -17.79 17.07
N PRO A 38 -26.73 -18.33 16.53
CA PRO A 38 -27.72 -17.49 15.86
C PRO A 38 -28.50 -16.57 16.81
N GLY A 39 -28.50 -16.85 18.12
CA GLY A 39 -29.18 -16.00 19.11
C GLY A 39 -28.38 -14.76 19.48
N THR A 40 -27.07 -14.86 19.52
CA THR A 40 -26.15 -13.77 19.87
C THR A 40 -25.46 -13.16 18.64
N ALA A 41 -25.55 -13.80 17.49
CA ALA A 41 -24.80 -13.46 16.28
C ALA A 41 -23.28 -13.38 16.52
N ALA A 42 -22.73 -14.18 17.43
CA ALA A 42 -21.31 -14.21 17.77
C ALA A 42 -20.66 -15.53 17.34
N VAL A 43 -19.38 -15.49 17.00
CA VAL A 43 -18.57 -16.70 16.80
C VAL A 43 -18.36 -17.37 18.15
N ALA A 44 -18.96 -18.54 18.34
CA ALA A 44 -18.85 -19.33 19.56
C ALA A 44 -17.59 -20.20 19.58
N GLU A 45 -17.14 -20.65 18.41
CA GLU A 45 -15.99 -21.54 18.27
C GLU A 45 -15.39 -21.42 16.88
N THR A 46 -14.06 -21.54 16.76
CA THR A 46 -13.35 -21.64 15.48
C THR A 46 -12.47 -22.89 15.48
N ILE A 47 -12.67 -23.77 14.51
CA ILE A 47 -11.97 -25.03 14.36
C ILE A 47 -11.03 -24.95 13.17
N HIS A 48 -9.74 -25.17 13.38
CA HIS A 48 -8.78 -25.30 12.29
C HIS A 48 -8.85 -26.69 11.67
N VAL A 49 -9.10 -26.74 10.36
CA VAL A 49 -9.19 -27.99 9.59
C VAL A 49 -7.94 -28.30 8.77
N GLY A 50 -6.95 -27.41 8.83
CA GLY A 50 -5.60 -27.63 8.29
C GLY A 50 -5.41 -27.30 6.82
N ASP A 51 -6.42 -27.49 5.99
CA ASP A 51 -6.47 -27.20 4.55
C ASP A 51 -7.56 -26.19 4.23
N ARG A 52 -7.65 -25.75 2.97
CA ARG A 52 -8.67 -24.78 2.54
C ARG A 52 -10.07 -25.35 2.71
N ALA A 53 -10.83 -24.83 3.63
CA ALA A 53 -12.20 -25.24 3.93
C ALA A 53 -13.15 -24.69 2.84
N ALA A 54 -13.49 -25.49 1.84
CA ALA A 54 -14.26 -25.08 0.66
C ALA A 54 -15.77 -25.19 0.83
N GLY A 55 -16.25 -25.99 1.77
CA GLY A 55 -17.66 -26.17 2.01
C GLY A 55 -17.95 -26.90 3.31
N VAL A 56 -19.14 -26.69 3.86
CA VAL A 56 -19.59 -27.32 5.10
C VAL A 56 -21.01 -27.85 4.94
N ALA A 57 -21.27 -29.03 5.52
CA ALA A 57 -22.59 -29.61 5.65
C ALA A 57 -22.79 -30.18 7.05
N VAL A 58 -24.02 -30.13 7.58
CA VAL A 58 -24.38 -30.77 8.84
C VAL A 58 -25.33 -31.90 8.57
N VAL A 59 -24.91 -33.15 8.87
CA VAL A 59 -25.69 -34.34 8.64
C VAL A 59 -25.72 -35.16 9.92
N ARG A 60 -26.91 -35.42 10.45
CA ARG A 60 -27.14 -36.21 11.69
C ARG A 60 -26.30 -35.75 12.89
N GLY A 61 -26.17 -34.43 13.03
CA GLY A 61 -25.38 -33.81 14.12
C GLY A 61 -23.86 -33.81 13.93
N ALA A 62 -23.34 -34.42 12.87
CA ALA A 62 -21.92 -34.33 12.49
C ALA A 62 -21.70 -33.21 11.49
N VAL A 63 -20.60 -32.44 11.68
CA VAL A 63 -20.17 -31.39 10.77
C VAL A 63 -19.17 -31.98 9.78
N TRP A 64 -19.52 -31.95 8.52
CA TRP A 64 -18.67 -32.39 7.41
C TRP A 64 -18.09 -31.18 6.70
N VAL A 65 -16.78 -31.17 6.54
CA VAL A 65 -16.07 -30.09 5.89
C VAL A 65 -15.36 -30.63 4.67
N VAL A 66 -15.61 -30.03 3.51
CA VAL A 66 -14.82 -30.29 2.31
C VAL A 66 -13.60 -29.39 2.35
N VAL A 67 -12.41 -29.98 2.27
CA VAL A 67 -11.15 -29.26 2.23
C VAL A 67 -10.47 -29.48 0.88
N HIS A 68 -9.92 -28.42 0.31
CA HIS A 68 -9.04 -28.52 -0.85
C HIS A 68 -7.60 -28.72 -0.34
N PRO A 69 -6.97 -29.88 -0.62
CA PRO A 69 -5.61 -30.11 -0.13
C PRO A 69 -4.63 -29.10 -0.73
N LEU A 70 -3.90 -28.39 0.11
CA LEU A 70 -2.87 -27.42 -0.29
C LEU A 70 -1.79 -28.02 -1.21
N SER A 71 -1.51 -29.32 -1.06
CA SER A 71 -0.54 -30.05 -1.89
C SER A 71 -0.94 -30.16 -3.37
N GLY A 72 -2.23 -30.03 -3.71
CA GLY A 72 -2.72 -30.12 -5.10
C GLY A 72 -2.40 -28.90 -5.96
N HIS A 73 -2.02 -27.76 -5.35
CA HIS A 73 -1.76 -26.51 -6.05
C HIS A 73 -0.27 -26.12 -6.08
N ARG A 74 0.60 -26.88 -5.41
CA ARG A 74 2.04 -26.61 -5.43
C ARG A 74 2.66 -27.05 -6.76
N GLY A 75 3.52 -26.18 -7.28
CA GLY A 75 4.33 -26.48 -8.45
C GLY A 75 4.17 -25.50 -9.59
N GLY A 76 4.97 -25.70 -10.63
CA GLY A 76 4.93 -24.95 -11.87
C GLY A 76 5.57 -23.59 -11.85
N THR A 77 5.45 -22.91 -13.00
CA THR A 77 6.01 -21.58 -13.20
C THR A 77 4.90 -20.56 -13.40
N LEU A 78 4.86 -19.56 -12.52
CA LEU A 78 4.06 -18.35 -12.69
C LEU A 78 4.83 -17.38 -13.61
N ARG A 79 4.24 -16.99 -14.73
CA ARG A 79 4.85 -16.15 -15.76
C ARG A 79 4.22 -14.76 -15.75
N ILE A 80 5.03 -13.75 -15.47
CA ILE A 80 4.61 -12.37 -15.38
C ILE A 80 5.22 -11.59 -16.53
N VAL A 81 4.42 -10.77 -17.20
CA VAL A 81 4.86 -9.80 -18.20
C VAL A 81 4.76 -8.41 -17.59
N ALA A 82 5.85 -7.64 -17.65
CA ALA A 82 5.91 -6.32 -17.03
C ALA A 82 6.05 -5.24 -18.11
N ALA A 83 5.06 -4.37 -18.20
CA ALA A 83 5.06 -3.21 -19.09
C ALA A 83 5.88 -2.03 -18.51
N ILE A 84 6.78 -2.33 -17.60
CA ILE A 84 7.80 -1.42 -17.08
C ILE A 84 9.18 -1.87 -17.59
N PRO A 85 10.13 -0.94 -17.79
CA PRO A 85 11.43 -1.32 -18.37
C PRO A 85 12.31 -2.11 -17.39
N ARG A 86 12.19 -1.89 -16.09
CA ARG A 86 12.94 -2.57 -15.02
C ARG A 86 12.40 -2.18 -13.65
N LEU A 87 12.81 -2.88 -12.60
CA LEU A 87 12.65 -2.41 -11.22
C LEU A 87 13.65 -1.29 -10.90
N ASP A 88 13.33 -0.45 -9.94
CA ASP A 88 14.23 0.60 -9.42
C ASP A 88 15.43 -0.02 -8.69
N SER A 89 15.21 -0.99 -7.82
CA SER A 89 16.24 -1.79 -7.15
C SER A 89 15.65 -3.12 -6.64
N ILE A 90 16.53 -4.11 -6.43
CA ILE A 90 16.22 -5.36 -5.68
C ILE A 90 16.83 -5.36 -4.28
N ASP A 91 17.36 -4.22 -3.85
CA ASP A 91 17.97 -4.02 -2.54
C ASP A 91 16.91 -3.58 -1.54
N PRO A 92 16.65 -4.31 -0.43
CA PRO A 92 15.66 -3.93 0.57
C PRO A 92 15.82 -2.49 1.09
N GLY A 93 17.05 -2.01 1.24
CA GLY A 93 17.35 -0.65 1.68
C GLY A 93 17.23 0.43 0.61
N ARG A 94 16.92 0.08 -0.65
CA ARG A 94 16.84 1.03 -1.78
C ARG A 94 15.54 0.96 -2.55
N ALA A 95 14.92 -0.20 -2.58
CA ALA A 95 13.71 -0.46 -3.31
C ALA A 95 12.52 0.26 -2.63
N HIS A 96 11.87 1.20 -3.32
CA HIS A 96 10.83 2.04 -2.71
C HIS A 96 9.58 2.29 -3.57
N MET A 97 9.52 1.84 -4.83
CA MET A 97 8.37 2.13 -5.71
C MET A 97 7.84 0.92 -6.45
N PRO A 98 6.55 0.93 -6.73
CA PRO A 98 5.44 0.51 -5.84
C PRO A 98 5.40 -1.00 -5.66
N PHE A 99 6.26 -1.75 -6.41
CA PHE A 99 6.27 -3.22 -6.47
C PHE A 99 7.31 -3.93 -5.58
N PRO A 100 8.33 -3.25 -5.02
CA PRO A 100 9.32 -3.91 -4.20
C PRO A 100 8.76 -4.67 -3.00
N PRO A 101 7.76 -4.19 -2.26
CA PRO A 101 7.16 -4.97 -1.18
C PRO A 101 6.59 -6.30 -1.64
N GLN A 102 5.94 -6.32 -2.82
CA GLN A 102 5.39 -7.53 -3.43
C GLN A 102 6.47 -8.57 -3.79
N LEU A 103 7.63 -8.09 -4.27
CA LEU A 103 8.77 -8.95 -4.60
C LEU A 103 9.56 -9.33 -3.34
N LEU A 104 9.99 -8.33 -2.57
CA LEU A 104 10.90 -8.53 -1.45
C LEU A 104 10.21 -9.19 -0.26
N GLY A 105 8.91 -9.02 -0.08
CA GLY A 105 8.12 -9.74 0.92
C GLY A 105 8.03 -11.25 0.68
N MET A 106 8.30 -11.73 -0.55
CA MET A 106 8.44 -13.16 -0.82
C MET A 106 9.84 -13.71 -0.54
N THR A 107 10.85 -12.83 -0.45
CA THR A 107 12.26 -13.24 -0.38
C THR A 107 12.92 -12.90 0.94
N ASN A 108 12.51 -11.84 1.61
CA ASN A 108 13.15 -11.32 2.82
C ASN A 108 12.11 -10.97 3.87
N ASP A 109 12.48 -11.07 5.13
CA ASP A 109 11.59 -10.94 6.27
C ASP A 109 12.10 -9.93 7.29
N GLY A 110 11.16 -9.32 8.04
CA GLY A 110 11.40 -8.42 9.15
C GLY A 110 11.14 -9.06 10.51
N LEU A 111 11.24 -8.28 11.58
CA LEU A 111 10.83 -8.72 12.92
C LEU A 111 9.32 -8.96 12.99
N VAL A 112 8.58 -8.10 12.35
CA VAL A 112 7.12 -8.09 12.24
C VAL A 112 6.74 -7.81 10.80
N THR A 113 5.54 -8.21 10.43
CA THR A 113 4.99 -7.97 9.10
C THR A 113 3.48 -7.70 9.20
N LEU A 114 2.86 -7.41 8.08
CA LEU A 114 1.41 -7.43 7.97
C LEU A 114 0.95 -8.87 7.68
N ARG A 115 -0.28 -9.20 8.09
CA ARG A 115 -0.84 -10.54 7.84
C ARG A 115 -0.87 -10.84 6.34
N HIS A 116 -0.28 -11.94 5.93
CA HIS A 116 -0.16 -12.35 4.52
C HIS A 116 -1.46 -12.94 3.97
N THR A 117 -2.47 -12.10 3.84
CA THR A 117 -3.80 -12.45 3.33
C THR A 117 -4.43 -11.26 2.61
N GLY A 118 -5.40 -11.51 1.74
CA GLY A 118 -6.19 -10.47 1.09
C GLY A 118 -7.18 -9.78 2.03
N GLY A 119 -7.73 -8.65 1.57
CA GLY A 119 -8.77 -7.91 2.28
C GLY A 119 -8.29 -7.16 3.52
N SER A 120 -9.22 -6.70 4.36
CA SER A 120 -8.93 -5.83 5.51
C SER A 120 -8.04 -6.47 6.58
N GLU A 121 -8.06 -7.78 6.73
CA GLU A 121 -7.18 -8.48 7.66
C GLU A 121 -5.70 -8.37 7.26
N GLY A 122 -5.40 -8.17 5.97
CA GLY A 122 -4.05 -7.91 5.49
C GLY A 122 -3.39 -6.68 6.12
N THR A 123 -4.13 -5.79 6.78
CA THR A 123 -3.55 -4.64 7.48
C THR A 123 -3.15 -4.93 8.93
N GLN A 124 -3.43 -6.13 9.44
CA GLN A 124 -3.10 -6.51 10.82
C GLN A 124 -1.61 -6.81 10.99
N LEU A 125 -1.01 -6.24 12.03
CA LEU A 125 0.35 -6.58 12.43
C LEU A 125 0.41 -7.99 13.01
N VAL A 126 1.39 -8.76 12.55
CA VAL A 126 1.70 -10.11 13.06
C VAL A 126 3.19 -10.23 13.32
N PRO A 127 3.62 -11.06 14.30
CA PRO A 127 5.03 -11.36 14.48
C PRO A 127 5.53 -12.23 13.32
N ASP A 128 6.71 -11.89 12.80
CA ASP A 128 7.35 -12.62 11.71
C ASP A 128 8.61 -13.34 12.22
N LEU A 129 9.82 -12.80 12.02
CA LEU A 129 11.04 -13.37 12.59
C LEU A 129 11.09 -13.23 14.13
N ALA A 130 10.29 -12.34 14.71
CA ALA A 130 10.07 -12.27 16.14
C ALA A 130 9.05 -13.34 16.60
N VAL A 131 9.20 -13.83 17.83
CA VAL A 131 8.28 -14.80 18.45
C VAL A 131 6.90 -14.20 18.70
N SER A 132 6.84 -12.92 19.08
CA SER A 132 5.61 -12.19 19.41
C SER A 132 5.77 -10.70 19.12
N LEU A 133 4.64 -9.99 19.03
CA LEU A 133 4.64 -8.52 19.04
C LEU A 133 5.01 -8.05 20.46
N PRO A 134 5.95 -7.09 20.60
CA PRO A 134 6.35 -6.58 21.91
C PRO A 134 5.33 -5.59 22.45
N SER A 135 5.10 -5.63 23.75
CA SER A 135 4.48 -4.52 24.47
C SER A 135 5.52 -3.43 24.69
N PRO A 136 5.27 -2.17 24.26
CA PRO A 136 6.21 -1.09 24.46
C PRO A 136 6.40 -0.77 25.95
N THR A 137 7.64 -0.47 26.33
CA THR A 137 8.01 -0.05 27.69
C THR A 137 8.53 1.39 27.70
N TYR A 138 8.86 1.95 28.89
CA TYR A 138 9.35 3.32 29.03
C TYR A 138 8.44 4.34 28.34
N GLN A 139 7.14 4.25 28.59
CA GLN A 139 6.14 5.15 28.00
C GLN A 139 6.12 5.11 26.46
N GLY A 140 6.21 3.94 25.87
CA GLY A 140 6.16 3.77 24.41
C GLY A 140 7.48 4.03 23.67
N ARG A 141 8.60 4.16 24.40
CA ARG A 141 9.91 4.47 23.80
C ARG A 141 10.84 3.28 23.68
N SER A 142 10.46 2.08 24.13
CA SER A 142 11.32 0.90 24.01
C SER A 142 10.53 -0.33 23.60
N TYR A 143 11.06 -1.03 22.60
CA TYR A 143 10.47 -2.24 22.02
C TYR A 143 11.50 -3.36 22.03
N ARG A 144 11.24 -4.45 22.77
CA ARG A 144 12.15 -5.60 22.85
C ARG A 144 11.53 -6.80 22.15
N PHE A 145 12.25 -7.33 21.18
CA PHE A 145 11.88 -8.52 20.42
C PHE A 145 12.73 -9.71 20.81
N GLN A 146 12.11 -10.90 20.85
CA GLN A 146 12.76 -12.19 20.91
C GLN A 146 12.72 -12.82 19.53
N LEU A 147 13.87 -13.20 18.97
CA LEU A 147 13.93 -13.88 17.67
C LEU A 147 13.54 -15.34 17.78
N ARG A 148 12.89 -15.84 16.72
CA ARG A 148 12.68 -17.27 16.51
C ARG A 148 14.03 -17.97 16.32
N ARG A 149 14.16 -19.17 16.85
CA ARG A 149 15.37 -19.98 16.68
C ARG A 149 15.32 -20.77 15.38
N GLY A 150 16.50 -21.06 14.81
CA GLY A 150 16.65 -21.97 13.67
C GLY A 150 16.43 -21.34 12.31
N ILE A 151 16.04 -20.08 12.21
CA ILE A 151 15.88 -19.38 10.94
C ILE A 151 17.24 -19.10 10.32
N ARG A 152 17.36 -19.37 9.00
CA ARG A 152 18.58 -19.22 8.23
C ARG A 152 18.32 -18.48 6.93
N TYR A 153 19.32 -17.76 6.48
CA TYR A 153 19.37 -17.27 5.12
C TYR A 153 19.53 -18.41 4.10
N SER A 154 19.23 -18.12 2.85
CA SER A 154 19.41 -19.05 1.73
C SER A 154 20.86 -19.52 1.54
N THR A 155 21.85 -18.77 2.05
CA THR A 155 23.26 -19.17 2.13
C THR A 155 23.54 -20.20 3.22
N GLY A 156 22.64 -20.37 4.20
CA GLY A 156 22.79 -21.26 5.34
C GLY A 156 23.27 -20.57 6.61
N GLU A 157 23.64 -19.30 6.56
CA GLU A 157 23.98 -18.50 7.73
C GLU A 157 22.75 -18.28 8.61
N PRO A 158 22.86 -18.32 9.95
CA PRO A 158 21.76 -18.03 10.84
C PRO A 158 21.41 -16.54 10.81
N VAL A 159 20.11 -16.21 10.89
CA VAL A 159 19.66 -14.84 11.16
C VAL A 159 19.99 -14.47 12.59
N ARG A 160 20.60 -13.30 12.80
CA ARG A 160 21.07 -12.81 14.09
C ARG A 160 20.42 -11.48 14.48
N PRO A 161 20.33 -11.15 15.77
CA PRO A 161 19.88 -9.84 16.25
C PRO A 161 20.59 -8.64 15.58
N GLY A 162 21.89 -8.78 15.31
CA GLY A 162 22.71 -7.75 14.65
C GLY A 162 22.27 -7.41 13.23
N ASP A 163 21.62 -8.31 12.52
CA ASP A 163 21.20 -8.15 11.13
C ASP A 163 20.13 -7.06 10.97
N PHE A 164 19.24 -6.91 11.97
CA PHE A 164 18.23 -5.85 11.99
C PHE A 164 18.85 -4.47 12.28
N ARG A 165 19.84 -4.40 13.19
CA ARG A 165 20.60 -3.17 13.38
C ARG A 165 21.37 -2.80 12.11
N ARG A 166 21.99 -3.78 11.46
CA ARG A 166 22.71 -3.60 10.19
C ARG A 166 21.78 -3.03 9.11
N ALA A 167 20.58 -3.57 8.95
CA ALA A 167 19.62 -3.09 7.96
C ALA A 167 19.34 -1.58 8.14
N ILE A 168 18.94 -1.17 9.33
CA ILE A 168 18.56 0.23 9.60
C ILE A 168 19.79 1.17 9.56
N GLN A 169 20.97 0.75 10.05
CA GLN A 169 22.20 1.55 9.88
C GLN A 169 22.51 1.76 8.40
N ARG A 170 22.31 0.71 7.60
CA ARG A 170 22.57 0.73 6.18
C ARG A 170 21.64 1.70 5.43
N ASP A 171 20.39 1.91 5.86
CA ASP A 171 19.49 2.89 5.26
C ASP A 171 20.08 4.30 5.26
N PHE A 172 20.73 4.69 6.36
CA PHE A 172 21.43 5.99 6.42
C PHE A 172 22.65 6.02 5.50
N THR A 173 23.40 4.92 5.42
CA THR A 173 24.66 4.86 4.67
C THR A 173 24.43 4.89 3.16
N VAL A 174 23.41 4.18 2.66
CA VAL A 174 23.07 4.12 1.23
C VAL A 174 22.18 5.28 0.76
N GLY A 175 21.79 6.18 1.68
CA GLY A 175 20.87 7.27 1.37
C GLY A 175 19.46 6.80 1.03
N SER A 176 18.96 5.83 1.77
CA SER A 176 17.62 5.25 1.65
C SER A 176 16.54 6.21 2.10
N ALA A 177 15.35 6.11 1.48
CA ALA A 177 14.13 6.70 2.02
C ALA A 177 13.76 6.12 3.40
N GLY A 178 14.16 4.88 3.69
CA GLY A 178 13.98 4.21 4.99
C GLY A 178 14.54 5.00 6.17
N ALA A 179 15.61 5.76 5.98
CA ALA A 179 16.21 6.60 7.02
C ALA A 179 15.22 7.62 7.65
N LEU A 180 14.19 8.04 6.90
CA LEU A 180 13.15 8.96 7.41
C LEU A 180 12.25 8.28 8.43
N PHE A 181 11.85 7.04 8.19
CA PHE A 181 10.97 6.27 9.07
C PHE A 181 11.64 5.92 10.41
N PHE A 182 12.96 5.83 10.43
CA PHE A 182 13.76 5.45 11.59
C PHE A 182 14.50 6.62 12.25
N SER A 183 14.15 7.85 11.90
CA SER A 183 14.81 9.07 12.40
C SER A 183 14.66 9.27 13.92
N ASP A 184 13.67 8.68 14.57
CA ASP A 184 13.45 8.77 16.01
C ASP A 184 14.21 7.71 16.84
N ILE A 185 14.89 6.78 16.22
CA ILE A 185 15.80 5.86 16.93
C ILE A 185 16.94 6.66 17.57
N VAL A 186 17.26 6.36 18.81
CA VAL A 186 18.39 6.99 19.52
C VAL A 186 19.69 6.79 18.73
N GLY A 187 20.36 7.88 18.39
CA GLY A 187 21.57 7.88 17.54
C GLY A 187 21.31 8.25 16.07
N ALA A 188 20.08 8.15 15.56
CA ALA A 188 19.74 8.41 14.15
C ALA A 188 20.16 9.81 13.66
N ALA A 189 20.03 10.84 14.51
CA ALA A 189 20.49 12.20 14.17
C ALA A 189 21.99 12.27 13.88
N GLY A 190 22.80 11.41 14.51
CA GLY A 190 24.22 11.25 14.22
C GLY A 190 24.45 10.61 12.84
N CYS A 191 23.68 9.57 12.54
CA CYS A 191 23.71 8.89 11.25
C CYS A 191 23.29 9.81 10.09
N THR A 192 22.27 10.64 10.29
CA THR A 192 21.86 11.63 9.27
C THR A 192 22.97 12.65 8.97
N ARG A 193 23.71 13.10 10.00
CA ARG A 193 24.81 14.08 9.81
C ARG A 193 26.08 13.43 9.25
N HIS A 194 26.34 12.19 9.63
CA HIS A 194 27.56 11.45 9.26
C HIS A 194 27.22 10.03 8.79
N PRO A 195 26.58 9.86 7.61
CA PRO A 195 26.07 8.57 7.15
C PRO A 195 27.14 7.46 7.14
N ARG A 196 28.35 7.76 6.68
CA ARG A 196 29.48 6.80 6.62
C ARG A 196 30.01 6.37 8.00
N ARG A 197 29.62 7.04 9.08
CA ARG A 197 29.98 6.73 10.46
C ARG A 197 28.74 6.48 11.31
N CYS A 198 27.68 5.97 10.69
CA CYS A 198 26.42 5.68 11.37
C CYS A 198 26.63 4.60 12.43
N ASP A 199 26.31 4.92 13.67
CA ASP A 199 26.29 3.99 14.79
C ASP A 199 24.96 4.11 15.53
N LEU A 200 24.13 3.05 15.44
CA LEU A 200 22.85 2.94 16.15
C LEU A 200 22.93 1.99 17.36
N SER A 201 24.11 1.62 17.83
CA SER A 201 24.28 0.67 18.96
C SER A 201 23.57 1.11 20.24
N LYS A 202 23.47 2.41 20.49
CA LYS A 202 22.74 2.99 21.64
C LYS A 202 21.21 2.90 21.48
N GLY A 203 20.72 2.99 20.23
CA GLY A 203 19.30 2.95 19.88
C GLY A 203 18.80 1.54 19.53
N ILE A 204 19.68 0.66 19.06
CA ILE A 204 19.35 -0.72 18.72
C ILE A 204 20.35 -1.64 19.43
N ALA A 205 19.99 -2.03 20.65
CA ALA A 205 20.80 -2.97 21.42
C ALA A 205 20.49 -4.39 20.98
N VAL A 206 21.53 -5.20 20.78
CA VAL A 206 21.44 -6.60 20.36
C VAL A 206 22.14 -7.49 21.37
N ASP A 207 21.57 -8.67 21.58
CA ASP A 207 22.16 -9.74 22.40
C ASP A 207 22.04 -11.04 21.62
N ASP A 208 23.13 -11.47 21.02
CA ASP A 208 23.17 -12.68 20.19
C ASP A 208 22.98 -13.95 21.00
N ALA A 209 23.44 -13.99 22.27
CA ALA A 209 23.29 -15.14 23.13
C ALA A 209 21.83 -15.32 23.57
N ALA A 210 21.17 -14.24 23.95
CA ALA A 210 19.76 -14.22 24.30
C ALA A 210 18.85 -14.23 23.06
N GLY A 211 19.36 -13.92 21.86
CA GLY A 211 18.57 -13.80 20.64
C GLY A 211 17.61 -12.61 20.67
N THR A 212 18.01 -11.45 21.22
CA THR A 212 17.10 -10.30 21.39
C THR A 212 17.58 -9.04 20.68
N VAL A 213 16.59 -8.27 20.18
CA VAL A 213 16.77 -6.93 19.64
C VAL A 213 15.93 -5.95 20.45
N THR A 214 16.52 -4.85 20.90
CA THR A 214 15.81 -3.82 21.66
C THR A 214 15.99 -2.46 20.99
N PHE A 215 14.90 -1.89 20.52
CA PHE A 215 14.86 -0.52 19.98
C PHE A 215 14.58 0.48 21.09
N ARG A 216 15.25 1.63 21.04
CA ARG A 216 15.03 2.77 21.92
C ARG A 216 14.80 4.02 21.07
N LEU A 217 13.66 4.65 21.31
CA LEU A 217 13.22 5.85 20.59
C LEU A 217 13.40 7.09 21.44
N ARG A 218 13.62 8.24 20.81
CA ARG A 218 13.70 9.56 21.46
C ARG A 218 12.35 9.99 22.02
N GLN A 219 11.26 9.64 21.32
CA GLN A 219 9.88 9.91 21.68
C GLN A 219 9.02 8.69 21.43
N PRO A 220 7.84 8.57 22.08
CA PRO A 220 6.89 7.50 21.76
C PRO A 220 6.48 7.54 20.29
N ASP A 221 6.39 6.38 19.67
CA ASP A 221 5.92 6.23 18.30
C ASP A 221 4.92 5.07 18.25
N PRO A 222 3.61 5.33 18.25
CA PRO A 222 2.58 4.28 18.22
C PRO A 222 2.58 3.48 16.91
N GLU A 223 3.22 3.97 15.87
CA GLU A 223 3.30 3.34 14.56
C GLU A 223 4.65 2.67 14.29
N PHE A 224 5.53 2.63 15.28
CA PHE A 224 6.87 2.07 15.12
C PHE A 224 6.84 0.62 14.59
N LEU A 225 5.88 -0.19 15.05
CA LEU A 225 5.73 -1.56 14.55
C LEU A 225 5.32 -1.61 13.07
N TYR A 226 4.48 -0.70 12.60
CA TYR A 226 4.16 -0.59 11.17
C TYR A 226 5.37 -0.17 10.35
N LYS A 227 6.20 0.74 10.84
CA LYS A 227 7.44 1.14 10.17
C LYS A 227 8.43 -0.03 10.04
N LEU A 228 8.42 -0.97 10.99
CA LEU A 228 9.22 -2.20 10.93
C LEU A 228 8.70 -3.25 9.93
N THR A 229 7.52 -3.08 9.34
CA THR A 229 7.03 -3.95 8.25
C THR A 229 7.57 -3.53 6.88
N LEU A 230 8.19 -2.35 6.78
CA LEU A 230 8.76 -1.85 5.53
C LEU A 230 10.01 -2.66 5.16
N THR A 231 10.26 -2.81 3.87
CA THR A 231 11.42 -3.53 3.34
C THR A 231 12.75 -3.04 3.91
N PHE A 232 12.83 -1.78 4.29
CA PHE A 232 13.98 -1.13 4.92
C PHE A 232 14.39 -1.77 6.25
N ALA A 233 13.46 -2.42 6.96
CA ALA A 233 13.72 -3.11 8.23
C ALA A 233 13.93 -4.61 8.08
N PHE A 234 13.94 -5.16 6.86
CA PHE A 234 14.21 -6.57 6.63
C PHE A 234 15.63 -6.94 7.02
N ALA A 235 15.80 -8.11 7.63
CA ALA A 235 17.10 -8.59 8.07
C ALA A 235 18.08 -8.69 6.90
N VAL A 236 19.29 -8.14 7.06
CA VAL A 236 20.38 -8.28 6.10
C VAL A 236 21.65 -8.78 6.79
N PRO A 237 22.38 -9.75 6.21
CA PRO A 237 23.62 -10.24 6.79
C PRO A 237 24.63 -9.10 7.05
N ALA A 238 25.46 -9.25 8.08
CA ALA A 238 26.46 -8.24 8.46
C ALA A 238 27.39 -7.84 7.29
N GLY A 239 27.67 -8.76 6.37
CA GLY A 239 28.50 -8.55 5.18
C GLY A 239 27.81 -7.82 4.01
N THR A 240 26.54 -7.42 4.14
CA THR A 240 25.84 -6.69 3.09
C THR A 240 26.51 -5.32 2.84
N PRO A 241 26.84 -4.94 1.59
CA PRO A 241 27.62 -3.74 1.29
C PRO A 241 26.87 -2.44 1.60
N ASP A 242 27.64 -1.35 1.83
CA ASP A 242 27.12 0.01 2.06
C ASP A 242 26.83 0.79 0.76
N HIS A 243 26.42 0.07 -0.27
CA HIS A 243 25.95 0.61 -1.55
C HIS A 243 24.84 -0.29 -2.07
N ASP A 244 24.11 0.13 -3.11
CA ASP A 244 23.10 -0.68 -3.78
C ASP A 244 23.69 -2.04 -4.20
N VAL A 245 23.01 -3.12 -3.85
CA VAL A 245 23.44 -4.48 -4.18
C VAL A 245 23.40 -4.76 -5.70
N GLY A 246 22.76 -3.91 -6.48
CA GLY A 246 22.71 -4.00 -7.94
C GLY A 246 22.05 -5.29 -8.42
N ARG A 247 22.85 -6.17 -9.05
CA ARG A 247 22.38 -7.47 -9.55
C ARG A 247 22.61 -8.63 -8.57
N ARG A 248 23.25 -8.38 -7.43
CA ARG A 248 23.56 -9.39 -6.41
C ARG A 248 22.54 -9.29 -5.28
N PRO A 249 21.50 -10.13 -5.26
CA PRO A 249 20.46 -10.03 -4.24
C PRO A 249 21.01 -10.30 -2.86
N VAL A 250 20.39 -9.67 -1.86
CA VAL A 250 20.59 -10.02 -0.46
C VAL A 250 20.15 -11.48 -0.26
N PRO A 251 20.85 -12.30 0.54
CA PRO A 251 20.43 -13.64 0.88
C PRO A 251 19.00 -13.66 1.44
N ALA A 252 18.17 -14.56 0.95
CA ALA A 252 16.76 -14.65 1.28
C ALA A 252 16.51 -15.39 2.58
N THR A 253 15.51 -14.96 3.33
CA THR A 253 14.94 -15.70 4.49
C THR A 253 13.61 -16.34 4.13
N GLY A 254 12.84 -15.74 3.22
CA GLY A 254 11.50 -16.12 2.81
C GLY A 254 11.41 -17.38 1.92
N PRO A 255 10.18 -17.73 1.47
CA PRO A 255 9.91 -18.93 0.68
C PRO A 255 10.55 -18.96 -0.70
N TYR A 256 10.95 -17.80 -1.21
CA TYR A 256 11.66 -17.68 -2.48
C TYR A 256 13.00 -16.98 -2.30
N LEU A 257 13.88 -17.17 -3.29
CA LEU A 257 15.12 -16.43 -3.46
C LEU A 257 15.19 -15.87 -4.88
N ILE A 258 15.82 -14.72 -5.04
CA ILE A 258 16.13 -14.18 -6.38
C ILE A 258 17.26 -15.02 -6.95
N TYR A 259 16.91 -15.88 -7.90
CA TYR A 259 17.87 -16.77 -8.57
C TYR A 259 18.66 -16.03 -9.64
N ARG A 260 18.00 -15.13 -10.40
CA ARG A 260 18.62 -14.33 -11.47
C ARG A 260 17.89 -13.00 -11.60
N TYR A 261 18.63 -11.92 -11.76
CA TYR A 261 18.11 -10.60 -12.11
C TYR A 261 18.96 -9.97 -13.22
N GLU A 262 18.35 -9.79 -14.38
CA GLU A 262 18.90 -9.10 -15.55
C GLU A 262 18.02 -7.85 -15.80
N PRO A 263 18.44 -6.65 -15.33
CA PRO A 263 17.66 -5.43 -15.50
C PRO A 263 17.29 -5.17 -16.97
N GLY A 264 16.00 -4.92 -17.21
CA GLY A 264 15.47 -4.71 -18.55
C GLY A 264 15.11 -5.99 -19.33
N HIS A 265 15.43 -7.15 -18.78
CA HIS A 265 15.13 -8.44 -19.42
C HIS A 265 14.28 -9.34 -18.53
N GLU A 266 14.86 -9.86 -17.46
CA GLU A 266 14.22 -10.92 -16.69
C GLU A 266 14.58 -10.87 -15.20
N LEU A 267 13.60 -11.25 -14.35
CA LEU A 267 13.81 -11.60 -12.96
C LEU A 267 13.22 -12.99 -12.72
N VAL A 268 14.00 -13.86 -12.07
CA VAL A 268 13.59 -15.24 -11.76
C VAL A 268 13.69 -15.47 -10.27
N LEU A 269 12.56 -15.79 -9.65
CA LEU A 269 12.51 -16.33 -8.30
C LEU A 269 12.39 -17.85 -8.35
N ARG A 270 13.06 -18.53 -7.42
CA ARG A 270 12.93 -19.96 -7.15
C ARG A 270 12.66 -20.20 -5.68
N ARG A 271 12.07 -21.36 -5.37
CA ARG A 271 11.89 -21.76 -3.97
C ARG A 271 13.22 -21.73 -3.23
N ASN A 272 13.19 -21.21 -2.02
CA ASN A 272 14.31 -21.25 -1.09
C ASN A 272 14.34 -22.64 -0.41
N PRO A 273 15.35 -23.48 -0.67
CA PRO A 273 15.38 -24.82 -0.11
C PRO A 273 15.63 -24.85 1.40
N ARG A 274 16.01 -23.70 1.98
CA ARG A 274 16.25 -23.57 3.43
C ARG A 274 15.10 -22.96 4.19
N PHE A 275 14.05 -22.54 3.46
CA PHE A 275 12.83 -22.01 4.06
C PHE A 275 12.03 -23.13 4.73
N HIS A 276 11.53 -22.86 5.92
CA HIS A 276 10.47 -23.62 6.56
C HIS A 276 9.44 -22.63 7.09
N GLU A 277 8.18 -22.96 6.94
CA GLU A 277 7.08 -22.10 7.38
C GLU A 277 7.06 -22.00 8.91
N TRP A 278 7.44 -20.85 9.47
CA TRP A 278 7.39 -20.59 10.92
C TRP A 278 6.13 -19.89 11.37
N SER A 279 5.43 -19.26 10.45
CA SER A 279 4.17 -18.56 10.69
C SER A 279 3.40 -18.41 9.39
N ARG A 280 2.30 -19.12 9.28
CA ARG A 280 1.43 -19.00 8.09
C ARG A 280 0.83 -17.60 7.95
N ALA A 281 0.54 -16.94 9.08
CA ALA A 281 0.01 -15.58 9.08
C ALA A 281 1.01 -14.54 8.57
N ALA A 282 2.31 -14.77 8.78
CA ALA A 282 3.37 -13.85 8.39
C ALA A 282 3.99 -14.20 7.05
N GLN A 283 4.40 -15.46 6.88
CA GLN A 283 5.16 -15.91 5.73
C GLN A 283 4.77 -17.35 5.35
N PRO A 284 3.67 -17.52 4.61
CA PRO A 284 3.24 -18.84 4.13
C PRO A 284 4.19 -19.37 3.05
N GLY A 285 4.30 -20.67 2.96
CA GLY A 285 5.00 -21.32 1.85
C GLY A 285 4.21 -21.12 0.55
N GLY A 286 4.78 -20.46 -0.44
CA GLY A 286 4.10 -20.15 -1.71
C GLY A 286 3.72 -21.39 -2.55
N ASN A 287 2.89 -21.22 -3.57
CA ASN A 287 2.43 -22.29 -4.46
C ASN A 287 3.37 -22.55 -5.66
N PRO A 288 3.82 -21.55 -6.48
CA PRO A 288 4.67 -21.78 -7.62
C PRO A 288 6.06 -22.31 -7.24
N ASP A 289 6.68 -23.15 -8.08
CA ASP A 289 8.10 -23.51 -7.90
C ASP A 289 9.03 -22.40 -8.37
N GLN A 290 8.55 -21.62 -9.34
CA GLN A 290 9.28 -20.54 -9.95
C GLN A 290 8.35 -19.41 -10.33
N ILE A 291 8.80 -18.15 -10.16
CA ILE A 291 8.09 -16.96 -10.63
C ILE A 291 9.05 -16.20 -11.56
N VAL A 292 8.60 -15.91 -12.78
CA VAL A 292 9.42 -15.30 -13.83
C VAL A 292 8.78 -14.02 -14.30
N TRP A 293 9.49 -12.88 -14.18
CA TRP A 293 9.12 -11.62 -14.80
C TRP A 293 9.90 -11.39 -16.08
N ARG A 294 9.21 -10.94 -17.13
CA ARG A 294 9.79 -10.40 -18.35
C ARG A 294 9.49 -8.92 -18.46
N PHE A 295 10.52 -8.09 -18.48
CA PHE A 295 10.41 -6.63 -18.50
C PHE A 295 10.34 -6.06 -19.91
N GLY A 296 9.83 -4.81 -20.03
CA GLY A 296 9.82 -4.06 -21.28
C GLY A 296 8.80 -4.57 -22.31
N VAL A 297 7.82 -5.34 -21.89
CA VAL A 297 6.76 -5.83 -22.77
C VAL A 297 5.78 -4.70 -23.05
N HIS A 298 5.43 -4.48 -24.34
CA HIS A 298 4.42 -3.49 -24.69
C HIS A 298 3.07 -3.82 -24.02
N PRO A 299 2.32 -2.85 -23.48
CA PRO A 299 1.09 -3.13 -22.73
C PRO A 299 0.08 -4.01 -23.49
N ASP A 300 -0.18 -3.75 -24.78
CA ASP A 300 -1.08 -4.59 -25.59
C ASP A 300 -0.55 -6.00 -25.80
N ALA A 301 0.75 -6.15 -25.96
CA ALA A 301 1.38 -7.46 -26.08
C ALA A 301 1.30 -8.23 -24.75
N ALA A 302 1.34 -7.52 -23.61
CA ALA A 302 1.16 -8.10 -22.29
C ALA A 302 -0.27 -8.63 -22.12
N VAL A 303 -1.29 -7.84 -22.48
CA VAL A 303 -2.69 -8.26 -22.50
C VAL A 303 -2.87 -9.49 -23.37
N ALA A 304 -2.42 -9.43 -24.62
CA ALA A 304 -2.53 -10.55 -25.56
C ALA A 304 -1.78 -11.83 -25.09
N ALA A 305 -0.70 -11.69 -24.32
CA ALA A 305 0.01 -12.84 -23.75
C ALA A 305 -0.81 -13.53 -22.65
N ILE A 306 -1.54 -12.76 -21.85
CA ILE A 306 -2.44 -13.28 -20.79
C ILE A 306 -3.65 -13.97 -21.41
N GLU A 307 -4.27 -13.35 -22.41
CA GLU A 307 -5.43 -13.93 -23.15
C GLU A 307 -5.09 -15.30 -23.73
N ARG A 308 -3.91 -15.44 -24.32
CA ARG A 308 -3.43 -16.71 -24.88
C ARG A 308 -2.90 -17.69 -23.83
N GLY A 309 -2.81 -17.30 -22.56
CA GLY A 309 -2.23 -18.12 -21.50
C GLY A 309 -0.72 -18.34 -21.62
N SER A 310 0.00 -17.51 -22.40
CA SER A 310 1.48 -17.52 -22.47
C SER A 310 2.12 -16.69 -21.35
N ALA A 311 1.38 -15.80 -20.73
CA ALA A 311 1.66 -15.15 -19.45
C ALA A 311 0.49 -15.40 -18.49
N ASP A 312 0.72 -15.26 -17.20
CA ASP A 312 -0.24 -15.57 -16.16
C ASP A 312 -0.78 -14.32 -15.47
N TRP A 313 0.01 -13.24 -15.40
CA TRP A 313 -0.37 -11.92 -14.91
C TRP A 313 0.46 -10.83 -15.59
N GLY A 314 -0.09 -9.60 -15.63
CA GLY A 314 0.53 -8.43 -16.20
C GLY A 314 0.79 -7.33 -15.19
N LEU A 315 2.05 -6.89 -15.07
CA LEU A 315 2.42 -5.71 -14.31
C LEU A 315 2.43 -4.50 -15.25
N PHE A 316 1.48 -3.59 -15.06
CA PHE A 316 1.34 -2.38 -15.87
C PHE A 316 1.91 -1.17 -15.14
N ALA A 317 2.40 -0.18 -15.91
CA ALA A 317 2.78 1.11 -15.39
C ALA A 317 1.55 1.89 -14.88
N PHE A 318 1.80 3.00 -14.18
CA PHE A 318 0.72 3.90 -13.74
C PHE A 318 -0.27 4.18 -14.90
N PRO A 319 -1.59 4.08 -14.68
CA PRO A 319 -2.33 3.92 -13.42
C PRO A 319 -2.53 2.46 -12.94
N PHE A 320 -1.58 1.58 -13.14
CA PHE A 320 -1.56 0.16 -12.68
C PHE A 320 -2.70 -0.68 -13.25
N SER A 321 -2.96 -0.52 -14.54
CA SER A 321 -4.04 -1.21 -15.24
C SER A 321 -3.64 -1.54 -16.68
N PRO A 322 -4.32 -2.53 -17.33
CA PRO A 322 -4.28 -2.66 -18.77
C PRO A 322 -4.62 -1.35 -19.50
N PRO A 323 -4.22 -1.17 -20.77
CA PRO A 323 -4.59 -0.01 -21.58
C PRO A 323 -6.10 0.25 -21.56
N GLY A 324 -6.49 1.52 -21.46
CA GLY A 324 -7.88 1.90 -21.27
C GLY A 324 -8.83 1.49 -22.42
N ASP A 325 -8.33 1.46 -23.65
CA ASP A 325 -9.03 0.97 -24.85
C ASP A 325 -9.28 -0.54 -24.83
N ARG A 326 -8.42 -1.32 -24.13
CA ARG A 326 -8.56 -2.76 -23.94
C ARG A 326 -9.37 -3.12 -22.68
N LEU A 327 -9.49 -2.19 -21.74
CA LEU A 327 -10.06 -2.49 -20.41
C LEU A 327 -11.52 -2.92 -20.48
N GLU A 328 -12.35 -2.28 -21.30
CA GLU A 328 -13.77 -2.63 -21.45
C GLU A 328 -13.93 -4.00 -22.13
N GLU A 329 -13.11 -4.28 -23.14
CA GLU A 329 -13.07 -5.59 -23.79
C GLU A 329 -12.71 -6.70 -22.77
N ILE A 330 -11.63 -6.47 -22.00
CA ILE A 330 -11.15 -7.43 -21.00
C ILE A 330 -12.23 -7.68 -19.94
N ARG A 331 -12.89 -6.64 -19.45
CA ARG A 331 -13.94 -6.74 -18.42
C ARG A 331 -15.18 -7.47 -18.90
N THR A 332 -15.52 -7.37 -20.19
CA THR A 332 -16.68 -8.04 -20.77
C THR A 332 -16.38 -9.47 -21.20
N GLN A 333 -15.28 -9.70 -21.88
CA GLN A 333 -14.94 -11.03 -22.43
C GLN A 333 -14.27 -11.95 -21.39
N TYR A 334 -13.57 -11.38 -20.39
CA TYR A 334 -12.79 -12.13 -19.40
C TYR A 334 -13.19 -11.77 -17.96
N ALA A 335 -14.49 -11.49 -17.72
CA ALA A 335 -15.00 -11.01 -16.42
C ALA A 335 -14.51 -11.82 -15.21
N GLY A 336 -14.42 -13.15 -15.33
CA GLY A 336 -13.94 -14.03 -14.25
C GLY A 336 -12.40 -14.03 -14.04
N GLN A 337 -11.66 -13.28 -14.85
CA GLN A 337 -10.19 -13.17 -14.81
C GLN A 337 -9.73 -11.75 -14.45
N VAL A 338 -10.68 -10.82 -14.25
CA VAL A 338 -10.41 -9.41 -13.97
C VAL A 338 -10.82 -9.09 -12.55
N HIS A 339 -9.90 -8.52 -11.79
CA HIS A 339 -10.12 -8.08 -10.43
C HIS A 339 -9.81 -6.59 -10.31
N VAL A 340 -10.73 -5.84 -9.71
CA VAL A 340 -10.59 -4.38 -9.49
C VAL A 340 -10.50 -4.13 -8.00
N ASN A 341 -9.40 -3.55 -7.55
CA ASN A 341 -9.10 -3.36 -6.14
C ASN A 341 -8.77 -1.88 -5.85
N PRO A 342 -9.41 -1.26 -4.86
CA PRO A 342 -9.03 0.10 -4.46
C PRO A 342 -7.61 0.12 -3.91
N LEU A 343 -6.85 1.14 -4.31
CA LEU A 343 -5.51 1.39 -3.77
C LEU A 343 -5.61 2.35 -2.56
N PRO A 344 -4.72 2.23 -1.56
CA PRO A 344 -4.62 3.17 -0.46
C PRO A 344 -3.88 4.45 -0.93
N GLU A 345 -4.44 5.10 -1.96
CA GLU A 345 -3.80 6.19 -2.70
C GLU A 345 -4.78 7.32 -2.98
N THR A 346 -4.30 8.56 -2.87
CA THR A 346 -5.01 9.76 -3.29
C THR A 346 -4.16 10.54 -4.28
N GLU A 347 -4.69 10.76 -5.49
CA GLU A 347 -4.15 11.68 -6.47
C GLU A 347 -4.67 13.10 -6.21
N PHE A 348 -3.79 14.08 -6.28
CA PHE A 348 -4.13 15.46 -5.98
C PHE A 348 -3.27 16.47 -6.74
N PHE A 349 -3.66 17.74 -6.68
CA PHE A 349 -2.77 18.85 -6.94
C PHE A 349 -2.53 19.64 -5.66
N ALA A 350 -1.27 19.82 -5.28
CA ALA A 350 -0.90 20.69 -4.17
C ALA A 350 -1.11 22.15 -4.58
N LEU A 351 -1.88 22.87 -3.76
CA LEU A 351 -2.10 24.31 -3.90
C LEU A 351 -1.13 25.01 -2.95
N HIS A 352 -0.13 25.73 -3.50
CA HIS A 352 0.97 26.23 -2.67
C HIS A 352 0.51 27.42 -1.82
N ASN A 353 0.22 27.17 -0.55
CA ASN A 353 -0.46 28.07 0.39
C ASN A 353 0.29 29.36 0.73
N ARG A 354 1.53 29.51 0.28
CA ARG A 354 2.37 30.71 0.50
C ARG A 354 2.67 31.46 -0.78
N VAL A 355 2.01 31.07 -1.89
CA VAL A 355 2.25 31.65 -3.21
C VAL A 355 0.94 32.20 -3.77
N PRO A 356 0.86 33.52 -4.06
CA PRO A 356 -0.34 34.11 -4.66
C PRO A 356 -0.71 33.46 -5.99
N PRO A 357 -2.02 33.26 -6.26
CA PRO A 357 -3.19 33.64 -5.46
C PRO A 357 -3.63 32.59 -4.43
N PHE A 358 -2.88 31.48 -4.26
CA PHE A 358 -3.27 30.34 -3.38
C PHE A 358 -2.90 30.56 -1.91
N ASP A 359 -2.30 31.68 -1.53
CA ASP A 359 -2.20 32.15 -0.15
C ASP A 359 -3.57 32.52 0.45
N ASP A 360 -4.54 32.88 -0.38
CA ASP A 360 -5.93 33.09 0.02
C ASP A 360 -6.72 31.76 0.00
N VAL A 361 -7.27 31.36 1.15
CA VAL A 361 -8.07 30.13 1.29
C VAL A 361 -9.31 30.14 0.38
N ARG A 362 -9.90 31.31 0.13
CA ARG A 362 -11.07 31.45 -0.78
C ARG A 362 -10.75 31.02 -2.20
N VAL A 363 -9.52 31.28 -2.68
CA VAL A 363 -9.06 30.85 -4.00
C VAL A 363 -8.87 29.33 -4.04
N ARG A 364 -8.31 28.74 -3.00
CA ARG A 364 -8.15 27.29 -2.91
C ARG A 364 -9.50 26.57 -2.86
N GLN A 365 -10.42 27.10 -2.07
CA GLN A 365 -11.81 26.61 -2.02
C GLN A 365 -12.51 26.79 -3.38
N ALA A 366 -12.35 27.96 -4.03
CA ALA A 366 -12.95 28.23 -5.34
C ALA A 366 -12.54 27.19 -6.39
N LEU A 367 -11.26 26.81 -6.43
CA LEU A 367 -10.81 25.78 -7.38
C LEU A 367 -11.44 24.41 -7.04
N ASN A 368 -11.51 24.03 -5.76
CA ASN A 368 -12.16 22.80 -5.33
C ASN A 368 -13.66 22.76 -5.65
N GLU A 369 -14.36 23.92 -5.59
CA GLU A 369 -15.77 24.08 -5.93
C GLU A 369 -16.03 24.01 -7.44
N ALA A 370 -15.06 24.45 -8.24
CA ALA A 370 -15.22 24.56 -9.69
C ALA A 370 -14.88 23.27 -10.46
N ILE A 371 -14.08 22.39 -9.87
CA ILE A 371 -13.63 21.17 -10.55
C ILE A 371 -14.76 20.13 -10.60
N ASP A 372 -15.05 19.65 -11.80
CA ASP A 372 -15.86 18.45 -11.99
C ASP A 372 -14.98 17.19 -11.86
N ARG A 373 -15.18 16.46 -10.76
CA ARG A 373 -14.43 15.25 -10.46
C ARG A 373 -14.83 14.07 -11.33
N ASN A 374 -16.03 14.07 -11.92
CA ASN A 374 -16.42 13.04 -12.89
C ASN A 374 -15.62 13.18 -14.19
N VAL A 375 -15.32 14.42 -14.61
CA VAL A 375 -14.40 14.67 -15.74
C VAL A 375 -13.00 14.14 -15.40
N LEU A 376 -12.51 14.41 -14.18
CA LEU A 376 -11.22 13.86 -13.75
C LEU A 376 -11.23 12.34 -13.74
N VAL A 377 -12.27 11.68 -13.20
CA VAL A 377 -12.41 10.22 -13.26
C VAL A 377 -12.27 9.71 -14.69
N SER A 378 -12.94 10.34 -15.65
CA SER A 378 -12.83 9.97 -17.08
C SER A 378 -11.41 10.14 -17.61
N LEU A 379 -10.70 11.21 -17.21
CA LEU A 379 -9.32 11.49 -17.62
C LEU A 379 -8.29 10.53 -16.97
N TYR A 380 -8.63 9.91 -15.84
CA TYR A 380 -7.83 8.84 -15.20
C TYR A 380 -8.22 7.44 -15.67
N GLY A 381 -9.02 7.31 -16.74
CA GLY A 381 -9.36 6.03 -17.35
C GLY A 381 -10.76 5.50 -17.01
N GLY A 382 -11.61 6.32 -16.37
CA GLY A 382 -13.02 6.02 -16.13
C GLY A 382 -13.32 5.38 -14.77
N PRO A 383 -14.62 5.11 -14.47
CA PRO A 383 -15.08 4.67 -13.15
C PRO A 383 -14.60 3.25 -12.76
N GLY A 384 -14.04 2.49 -13.70
CA GLY A 384 -13.39 1.21 -13.43
C GLY A 384 -11.99 1.35 -12.84
N LEU A 385 -11.34 2.50 -12.99
CA LEU A 385 -9.96 2.76 -12.54
C LEU A 385 -9.87 3.82 -11.44
N ALA A 386 -10.86 4.70 -11.34
CA ALA A 386 -10.80 5.85 -10.46
C ALA A 386 -12.16 6.16 -9.86
N ARG A 387 -12.17 6.72 -8.66
CA ARG A 387 -13.34 7.29 -7.98
C ARG A 387 -13.04 8.73 -7.60
N PRO A 388 -14.05 9.63 -7.55
CA PRO A 388 -13.87 11.00 -7.10
C PRO A 388 -13.26 11.04 -5.69
N ALA A 389 -12.17 11.80 -5.50
CA ALA A 389 -11.60 12.09 -4.19
C ALA A 389 -11.95 13.51 -3.76
N CYS A 390 -12.44 13.67 -2.54
CA CYS A 390 -12.85 14.95 -1.98
C CYS A 390 -12.11 15.34 -0.70
N GLN A 391 -11.31 14.43 -0.15
CA GLN A 391 -10.58 14.56 1.11
C GLN A 391 -9.16 13.98 0.98
N VAL A 392 -8.33 14.12 2.00
CA VAL A 392 -6.93 13.69 1.96
C VAL A 392 -6.81 12.17 2.05
N LEU A 393 -7.47 11.57 3.04
CA LEU A 393 -7.38 10.13 3.27
C LEU A 393 -8.15 9.35 2.20
N PRO A 394 -7.57 8.30 1.61
CA PRO A 394 -8.28 7.38 0.72
C PRO A 394 -9.16 6.39 1.49
N PRO A 395 -10.18 5.82 0.82
CA PRO A 395 -10.98 4.72 1.38
C PRO A 395 -10.11 3.53 1.80
N GLY A 396 -10.52 2.87 2.89
CA GLY A 396 -9.85 1.66 3.39
C GLY A 396 -8.76 1.92 4.45
N LEU A 397 -8.30 3.16 4.64
CA LEU A 397 -7.41 3.47 5.75
C LEU A 397 -8.16 3.55 7.08
N PRO A 398 -7.54 3.13 8.20
CA PRO A 398 -8.10 3.34 9.53
C PRO A 398 -8.48 4.82 9.74
N GLY A 399 -9.66 5.07 10.27
CA GLY A 399 -10.14 6.45 10.50
C GLY A 399 -10.71 7.17 9.28
N TYR A 400 -10.66 6.59 8.08
CA TYR A 400 -11.37 7.14 6.94
C TYR A 400 -12.88 7.21 7.22
N GLN A 401 -13.47 8.37 7.01
CA GLN A 401 -14.93 8.56 7.01
C GLN A 401 -15.29 9.38 5.78
N PRO A 402 -16.24 8.92 4.94
CA PRO A 402 -16.60 9.61 3.72
C PRO A 402 -16.96 11.09 3.98
N TYR A 403 -16.35 11.98 3.22
CA TYR A 403 -16.59 13.43 3.34
C TYR A 403 -16.29 14.14 2.02
N CYS A 404 -17.29 14.80 1.44
CA CYS A 404 -17.13 15.57 0.20
C CYS A 404 -17.77 16.95 0.36
N PRO A 405 -17.03 17.97 0.83
CA PRO A 405 -17.58 19.31 1.10
C PRO A 405 -17.77 20.14 -0.18
N TYR A 406 -16.98 19.89 -1.23
CA TYR A 406 -16.92 20.65 -2.46
C TYR A 406 -17.77 20.03 -3.58
N THR A 407 -19.07 19.86 -3.31
CA THR A 407 -20.04 19.30 -4.27
C THR A 407 -21.41 19.94 -4.03
N LEU A 408 -22.26 19.93 -5.06
CA LEU A 408 -23.66 20.33 -4.90
C LEU A 408 -24.36 19.29 -4.01
N ASP A 409 -25.11 19.76 -3.00
CA ASP A 409 -25.84 18.95 -2.05
C ASP A 409 -24.97 17.86 -1.40
N PRO A 410 -23.99 18.25 -0.52
CA PRO A 410 -23.12 17.29 0.15
C PRO A 410 -23.93 16.24 0.92
N ARG A 411 -23.60 14.95 0.68
CA ARG A 411 -24.30 13.81 1.27
C ARG A 411 -23.51 13.20 2.43
N PRO A 412 -24.20 12.57 3.40
CA PRO A 412 -23.54 11.89 4.51
C PRO A 412 -22.62 10.72 4.07
N ASP A 413 -22.92 10.10 2.91
CA ASP A 413 -22.10 9.04 2.31
C ASP A 413 -20.84 9.56 1.61
N GLY A 414 -20.61 10.89 1.60
CA GLY A 414 -19.47 11.53 0.97
C GLY A 414 -19.45 11.43 -0.56
N ALA A 415 -20.56 11.07 -1.19
CA ALA A 415 -20.63 10.97 -2.63
C ALA A 415 -20.50 12.33 -3.33
N TYR A 416 -19.63 12.40 -4.32
CA TYR A 416 -19.53 13.56 -5.21
C TYR A 416 -20.72 13.58 -6.18
N THR A 417 -21.28 14.75 -6.41
CA THR A 417 -22.37 14.98 -7.39
C THR A 417 -21.90 15.83 -8.57
N THR A 418 -21.88 17.17 -8.39
CA THR A 418 -21.48 18.14 -9.43
C THR A 418 -20.79 19.35 -8.80
N PRO A 419 -20.02 20.15 -9.58
CA PRO A 419 -19.36 21.36 -9.09
C PRO A 419 -20.33 22.51 -8.80
N ARG A 420 -19.92 23.42 -7.91
CA ARG A 420 -20.67 24.65 -7.56
C ARG A 420 -20.05 25.89 -8.23
N LEU A 421 -20.10 25.98 -9.55
CA LEU A 421 -19.44 27.03 -10.34
C LEU A 421 -19.85 28.46 -9.93
N ALA A 422 -21.11 28.68 -9.57
CA ALA A 422 -21.57 29.99 -9.11
C ALA A 422 -20.91 30.43 -7.81
N LEU A 423 -20.73 29.47 -6.86
CA LEU A 423 -20.01 29.71 -5.61
C LEU A 423 -18.52 29.97 -5.87
N ALA A 424 -17.90 29.16 -6.73
CA ALA A 424 -16.50 29.34 -7.10
C ALA A 424 -16.21 30.74 -7.66
N ARG A 425 -17.04 31.23 -8.59
CA ARG A 425 -16.91 32.59 -9.15
C ARG A 425 -17.07 33.67 -8.09
N ARG A 426 -18.01 33.54 -7.14
CA ARG A 426 -18.17 34.46 -6.01
C ARG A 426 -16.92 34.52 -5.13
N LEU A 427 -16.32 33.36 -4.84
CA LEU A 427 -15.11 33.28 -4.01
C LEU A 427 -13.93 33.97 -4.72
N VAL A 428 -13.73 33.74 -6.02
CA VAL A 428 -12.70 34.43 -6.81
C VAL A 428 -12.94 35.93 -6.83
N SER A 429 -14.17 36.38 -7.05
CA SER A 429 -14.51 37.81 -6.99
C SER A 429 -14.19 38.44 -5.64
N ALA A 430 -14.55 37.73 -4.54
CA ALA A 430 -14.31 38.22 -3.18
C ALA A 430 -12.81 38.23 -2.80
N SER A 431 -11.98 37.43 -3.47
CA SER A 431 -10.52 37.41 -3.26
C SER A 431 -9.77 38.50 -4.03
N HIS A 432 -10.42 39.17 -5.00
CA HIS A 432 -9.82 40.14 -5.89
C HIS A 432 -8.60 39.66 -6.68
N THR A 433 -8.52 38.36 -6.98
CA THR A 433 -7.36 37.72 -7.62
C THR A 433 -7.58 37.42 -9.11
N ALA A 434 -8.75 37.73 -9.67
CA ALA A 434 -9.05 37.56 -11.10
C ALA A 434 -8.00 38.27 -11.97
N GLY A 435 -7.63 37.66 -13.10
CA GLY A 435 -6.61 38.20 -14.03
C GLY A 435 -5.16 37.86 -13.66
N MET A 436 -4.90 37.30 -12.46
CA MET A 436 -3.56 36.86 -12.06
C MET A 436 -3.05 35.70 -12.95
N ARG A 437 -1.73 35.62 -13.12
CA ARG A 437 -1.10 34.50 -13.81
C ARG A 437 -1.02 33.31 -12.87
N VAL A 438 -1.40 32.12 -13.36
CA VAL A 438 -1.29 30.85 -12.62
C VAL A 438 -0.60 29.81 -13.51
N ARG A 439 0.42 29.16 -12.96
CA ARG A 439 1.11 28.04 -13.63
C ARG A 439 0.85 26.75 -12.90
N VAL A 440 0.46 25.72 -13.66
CA VAL A 440 0.23 24.36 -13.16
C VAL A 440 1.42 23.50 -13.55
N LEU A 441 2.24 23.11 -12.58
CA LEU A 441 3.39 22.22 -12.76
C LEU A 441 2.92 20.78 -12.89
N THR A 442 3.33 20.12 -13.97
CA THR A 442 2.91 18.75 -14.29
C THR A 442 3.92 18.06 -15.20
N ASP A 443 3.77 16.73 -15.35
CA ASP A 443 4.46 15.97 -16.38
C ASP A 443 3.93 16.34 -17.78
N PRO A 444 4.77 16.22 -18.84
CA PRO A 444 4.32 16.42 -20.20
C PRO A 444 3.17 15.46 -20.58
N GLY A 445 2.12 15.99 -21.24
CA GLY A 445 1.01 15.20 -21.74
C GLY A 445 -0.03 14.76 -20.68
N PHE A 446 0.07 15.19 -19.43
CA PHE A 446 -0.86 14.81 -18.39
C PHE A 446 -2.20 15.56 -18.52
N ALA A 447 -3.20 14.89 -19.08
CA ALA A 447 -4.51 15.47 -19.43
C ALA A 447 -5.26 16.13 -18.25
N PRO A 448 -5.27 15.59 -17.01
CA PRO A 448 -5.91 16.24 -15.87
C PRO A 448 -5.41 17.66 -15.62
N ALA A 449 -4.10 17.94 -15.80
CA ALA A 449 -3.56 19.28 -15.62
C ALA A 449 -4.06 20.26 -16.70
N THR A 450 -4.24 19.79 -17.93
CA THR A 450 -4.84 20.58 -19.00
C THR A 450 -6.28 20.97 -18.68
N TYR A 451 -7.06 20.05 -18.13
CA TYR A 451 -8.41 20.32 -17.64
C TYR A 451 -8.41 21.35 -16.51
N ILE A 452 -7.52 21.24 -15.52
CA ILE A 452 -7.40 22.23 -14.43
C ILE A 452 -7.08 23.62 -14.98
N VAL A 453 -6.18 23.74 -15.97
CA VAL A 453 -5.89 25.01 -16.64
C VAL A 453 -7.14 25.58 -17.29
N SER A 454 -7.98 24.77 -17.93
CA SER A 454 -9.23 25.23 -18.53
C SER A 454 -10.22 25.79 -17.49
N VAL A 455 -10.36 25.10 -16.35
CA VAL A 455 -11.20 25.56 -15.24
C VAL A 455 -10.68 26.87 -14.64
N LEU A 456 -9.37 26.99 -14.41
CA LEU A 456 -8.77 28.25 -13.94
C LEU A 456 -9.04 29.43 -14.90
N ARG A 457 -8.96 29.20 -16.21
CA ARG A 457 -9.32 30.22 -17.22
C ARG A 457 -10.80 30.59 -17.14
N ALA A 458 -11.69 29.62 -16.94
CA ALA A 458 -13.13 29.86 -16.78
C ALA A 458 -13.46 30.62 -15.49
N LEU A 459 -12.56 30.55 -14.47
CA LEU A 459 -12.61 31.35 -13.24
C LEU A 459 -12.00 32.76 -13.41
N GLY A 460 -11.41 33.07 -14.55
CA GLY A 460 -10.86 34.40 -14.85
C GLY A 460 -9.35 34.56 -14.65
N TYR A 461 -8.61 33.46 -14.43
CA TYR A 461 -7.15 33.50 -14.31
C TYR A 461 -6.45 33.37 -15.67
N ARG A 462 -5.21 33.90 -15.79
CA ARG A 462 -4.32 33.68 -16.93
C ARG A 462 -3.52 32.41 -16.70
N ALA A 463 -4.17 31.23 -16.83
CA ALA A 463 -3.58 29.95 -16.49
C ALA A 463 -2.83 29.33 -17.68
N SER A 464 -1.71 28.63 -17.36
CA SER A 464 -0.88 27.88 -18.32
C SER A 464 -0.22 26.67 -17.65
N LEU A 465 0.18 25.68 -18.46
CA LEU A 465 0.99 24.56 -18.00
C LEU A 465 2.45 24.99 -17.83
N TRP A 466 3.11 24.36 -16.86
CA TRP A 466 4.55 24.36 -16.67
C TRP A 466 5.00 22.90 -16.62
N THR A 467 5.62 22.40 -17.68
CA THR A 467 5.97 20.98 -17.79
C THR A 467 7.41 20.74 -17.35
N ALA A 468 7.58 19.70 -16.54
CA ALA A 468 8.87 19.14 -16.15
C ALA A 468 8.70 17.64 -15.85
N SER A 469 9.79 16.87 -15.82
CA SER A 469 9.77 15.44 -15.51
C SER A 469 10.93 15.05 -14.58
N GLY A 470 10.82 13.89 -13.94
CA GLY A 470 11.87 13.29 -13.13
C GLY A 470 12.37 14.19 -11.99
N GLY A 471 13.69 14.22 -11.79
CA GLY A 471 14.31 14.99 -10.72
C GLY A 471 14.04 16.50 -10.80
N ARG A 472 13.90 17.06 -12.02
CA ARG A 472 13.55 18.47 -12.19
C ARG A 472 12.13 18.77 -11.72
N PHE A 473 11.17 17.92 -12.04
CA PHE A 473 9.80 18.04 -11.53
C PHE A 473 9.80 18.04 -10.00
N ARG A 474 10.50 17.06 -9.39
CA ARG A 474 10.59 16.95 -7.93
C ARG A 474 11.20 18.21 -7.29
N ALA A 475 12.32 18.70 -7.81
CA ALA A 475 12.93 19.91 -7.29
C ALA A 475 12.00 21.12 -7.37
N LEU A 476 11.31 21.30 -8.51
CA LEU A 476 10.37 22.41 -8.69
C LEU A 476 9.17 22.32 -7.74
N SER A 477 8.57 21.13 -7.58
CA SER A 477 7.38 20.93 -6.73
C SER A 477 7.68 21.04 -5.23
N SER A 478 8.85 20.58 -4.78
CA SER A 478 9.22 20.55 -3.37
C SER A 478 9.83 21.86 -2.88
N ASN A 479 10.67 22.51 -3.66
CA ASN A 479 11.47 23.66 -3.22
C ASN A 479 10.72 24.99 -3.38
N SER A 480 10.40 25.61 -2.25
CA SER A 480 9.63 26.86 -2.18
C SER A 480 10.27 28.06 -2.90
N ARG A 481 11.58 28.01 -3.21
CA ARG A 481 12.28 29.08 -3.98
C ARG A 481 11.72 29.24 -5.40
N TYR A 482 11.17 28.19 -5.98
CA TYR A 482 10.65 28.23 -7.36
C TYR A 482 9.28 28.87 -7.49
N GLN A 483 8.62 29.21 -6.38
CA GLN A 483 7.32 29.89 -6.35
C GLN A 483 6.28 29.24 -7.29
N VAL A 484 6.22 27.92 -7.25
CA VAL A 484 5.20 27.14 -7.94
C VAL A 484 3.86 27.42 -7.28
N GLN A 485 2.81 27.58 -8.06
CA GLN A 485 1.47 27.88 -7.53
C GLN A 485 0.62 26.64 -7.35
N ILE A 486 0.68 25.73 -8.33
CA ILE A 486 0.03 24.42 -8.30
C ILE A 486 1.01 23.38 -8.82
N SER A 487 1.13 22.26 -8.14
CA SER A 487 1.91 21.10 -8.64
C SER A 487 1.11 19.81 -8.53
N ARG A 488 1.21 18.95 -9.55
CA ARG A 488 0.69 17.58 -9.47
C ARG A 488 1.34 16.85 -8.31
N GLY A 489 0.56 16.00 -7.62
CA GLY A 489 1.00 15.09 -6.57
C GLY A 489 0.12 13.86 -6.51
N GLY A 490 0.62 12.84 -5.86
CA GLY A 490 -0.07 11.63 -5.47
C GLY A 490 0.63 11.03 -4.25
N TRP A 491 -0.11 10.32 -3.43
CA TRP A 491 0.46 9.63 -2.28
C TRP A 491 -0.24 8.30 -2.06
N ALA A 492 0.56 7.25 -2.01
CA ALA A 492 0.15 5.93 -1.58
C ALA A 492 0.67 5.66 -0.17
N ALA A 493 -0.15 5.06 0.67
CA ALA A 493 0.24 4.73 2.04
C ALA A 493 1.45 3.79 2.06
N ALA A 494 2.52 4.18 2.75
CA ALA A 494 3.66 3.28 3.00
C ALA A 494 3.28 2.19 4.00
N TYR A 495 2.41 2.50 4.96
CA TYR A 495 1.80 1.58 5.91
C TYR A 495 0.37 2.06 6.25
N PRO A 496 -0.52 1.18 6.74
CA PRO A 496 -1.95 1.48 6.87
C PRO A 496 -2.26 2.40 8.06
N ALA A 497 -1.80 3.66 8.01
CA ALA A 497 -2.08 4.66 9.04
C ALA A 497 -2.36 6.04 8.44
N PRO A 498 -3.34 6.81 9.00
CA PRO A 498 -3.68 8.16 8.53
C PRO A 498 -2.52 9.15 8.66
N SER A 499 -1.67 8.99 9.67
CA SER A 499 -0.49 9.81 9.89
C SER A 499 0.49 9.77 8.72
N ASP A 500 0.60 8.65 8.00
CA ASP A 500 1.45 8.52 6.82
C ASP A 500 1.03 9.44 5.67
N PHE A 501 -0.25 9.81 5.61
CA PHE A 501 -0.75 10.82 4.68
C PHE A 501 -0.61 12.24 5.22
N ILE A 502 -0.94 12.44 6.49
CA ILE A 502 -1.17 13.78 7.01
C ILE A 502 0.13 14.39 7.54
N ASP A 503 0.89 13.66 8.37
CA ASP A 503 2.05 14.24 9.05
C ASP A 503 3.18 14.63 8.08
N PRO A 504 3.68 13.77 7.17
CA PRO A 504 4.79 14.10 6.29
C PRO A 504 4.43 15.10 5.17
N LEU A 505 3.14 15.30 4.90
CA LEU A 505 2.67 16.06 3.73
C LEU A 505 1.98 17.37 4.09
N LEU A 506 1.41 17.50 5.31
CA LEU A 506 0.50 18.59 5.66
C LEU A 506 0.73 19.15 7.07
N SER A 507 1.64 18.59 7.89
CA SER A 507 2.01 19.22 9.16
C SER A 507 2.96 20.40 8.97
N CYS A 508 2.98 21.33 9.93
CA CYS A 508 3.95 22.43 9.95
C CYS A 508 5.39 21.92 10.00
N GLY A 509 5.64 20.85 10.76
CA GLY A 509 6.95 20.22 10.91
C GLY A 509 7.48 19.58 9.64
N ALA A 510 6.60 19.20 8.71
CA ALA A 510 6.97 18.63 7.42
C ALA A 510 7.40 19.68 6.39
N PHE A 511 7.00 20.94 6.55
CA PHE A 511 7.41 22.01 5.64
C PHE A 511 8.87 22.40 5.86
N ARG A 512 9.70 22.14 4.86
CA ARG A 512 11.14 22.50 4.82
C ARG A 512 11.35 23.54 3.74
N PRO A 513 11.39 24.85 4.07
CA PRO A 513 11.56 25.89 3.08
C PRO A 513 12.89 25.75 2.34
N ALA A 514 12.87 26.05 1.04
CA ALA A 514 14.04 26.03 0.17
C ALA A 514 14.78 24.68 0.09
N SER A 515 14.07 23.57 0.31
CA SER A 515 14.63 22.21 0.28
C SER A 515 13.96 21.36 -0.81
N ASP A 516 14.78 20.64 -1.59
CA ASP A 516 14.30 19.66 -2.57
C ASP A 516 13.76 18.36 -1.89
N ALA A 517 14.04 18.19 -0.59
CA ALA A 517 13.55 17.10 0.25
C ALA A 517 12.32 17.49 1.09
N ASN A 518 11.55 18.51 0.67
CA ASN A 518 10.32 18.92 1.32
C ASN A 518 9.15 18.04 0.87
N GLY A 519 8.54 17.28 1.80
CA GLY A 519 7.34 16.47 1.55
C GLY A 519 6.06 17.31 1.44
N ASN A 520 5.98 18.41 2.19
CA ASN A 520 4.84 19.31 2.20
C ASN A 520 4.89 20.30 1.02
N ALA A 521 4.60 19.80 -0.19
CA ALA A 521 4.60 20.61 -1.40
C ALA A 521 3.58 21.76 -1.33
N ALA A 522 2.45 21.56 -0.66
CA ALA A 522 1.44 22.58 -0.46
C ALA A 522 1.92 23.75 0.40
N GLN A 523 3.05 23.63 1.11
CA GLN A 523 3.57 24.63 2.05
C GLN A 523 2.55 24.99 3.13
N PHE A 524 1.68 24.03 3.46
CA PHE A 524 0.60 24.20 4.43
C PHE A 524 1.16 24.15 5.86
N CYS A 525 0.62 24.98 6.72
CA CYS A 525 0.90 24.96 8.14
C CYS A 525 -0.25 25.64 8.91
N ASP A 526 -0.90 24.88 9.76
CA ASP A 526 -1.87 25.38 10.75
C ASP A 526 -1.58 24.71 12.10
N HIS A 527 -1.12 25.49 13.06
CA HIS A 527 -0.74 24.98 14.38
C HIS A 527 -1.89 24.38 15.19
N ARG A 528 -3.15 24.75 14.92
CA ARG A 528 -4.32 24.14 15.56
C ARG A 528 -4.53 22.74 15.03
N ILE A 529 -4.43 22.58 13.72
CA ILE A 529 -4.49 21.26 13.06
C ILE A 529 -3.32 20.38 13.53
N ASP A 530 -2.11 20.93 13.68
CA ASP A 530 -0.97 20.20 14.26
C ASP A 530 -1.27 19.67 15.68
N GLN A 531 -1.95 20.44 16.51
CA GLN A 531 -2.36 20.00 17.85
C GLN A 531 -3.36 18.82 17.76
N ASP A 532 -4.29 18.88 16.83
CA ASP A 532 -5.26 17.79 16.60
C ASP A 532 -4.58 16.55 16.01
N ILE A 533 -3.61 16.69 15.11
CA ILE A 533 -2.73 15.60 14.63
C ILE A 533 -2.05 14.94 15.83
N GLN A 534 -1.40 15.70 16.69
CA GLN A 534 -0.72 15.18 17.87
C GLN A 534 -1.67 14.50 18.86
N ARG A 535 -2.90 15.01 18.98
CA ARG A 535 -3.95 14.37 19.80
C ARG A 535 -4.37 13.03 19.22
N ALA A 536 -4.66 12.98 17.92
CA ALA A 536 -5.05 11.75 17.22
C ALA A 536 -3.94 10.68 17.35
N TRP A 537 -2.69 11.09 17.20
CA TRP A 537 -1.52 10.24 17.31
C TRP A 537 -1.36 9.62 18.71
N ARG A 538 -1.52 10.42 19.77
CA ARG A 538 -1.47 9.91 21.15
C ARG A 538 -2.57 8.91 21.46
N LEU A 539 -3.77 9.08 20.90
CA LEU A 539 -4.89 8.16 21.09
C LEU A 539 -4.67 6.78 20.46
N GLN A 540 -3.83 6.68 19.44
CA GLN A 540 -3.61 5.44 18.70
C GLN A 540 -3.16 4.27 19.58
N SER A 541 -2.37 4.54 20.63
CA SER A 541 -1.90 3.52 21.58
C SER A 541 -2.91 3.13 22.65
N SER A 542 -3.85 4.01 23.00
CA SER A 542 -4.74 3.85 24.16
C SER A 542 -6.20 3.57 23.78
N ASP A 543 -6.68 4.19 22.69
CA ASP A 543 -8.04 4.04 22.18
C ASP A 543 -8.05 4.18 20.65
N PRO A 544 -7.88 3.07 19.91
CA PRO A 544 -7.87 3.08 18.45
C PRO A 544 -9.16 3.63 17.82
N GLN A 545 -10.31 3.44 18.44
CA GLN A 545 -11.57 3.97 17.93
C GLN A 545 -11.66 5.50 18.09
N ALA A 546 -11.25 6.02 19.23
CA ALA A 546 -11.14 7.47 19.43
C ALA A 546 -10.08 8.08 18.51
N ALA A 547 -8.97 7.40 18.29
CA ALA A 547 -7.95 7.80 17.31
C ALA A 547 -8.54 7.89 15.89
N GLY A 548 -9.30 6.89 15.45
CA GLY A 548 -9.95 6.91 14.13
C GLY A 548 -10.90 8.11 13.98
N ARG A 549 -11.71 8.41 15.00
CA ARG A 549 -12.59 9.60 14.98
C ARG A 549 -11.79 10.90 14.96
N ALA A 550 -10.68 10.97 15.69
CA ALA A 550 -9.83 12.15 15.70
C ALA A 550 -9.16 12.38 14.35
N TRP A 551 -8.65 11.32 13.69
CA TRP A 551 -8.08 11.40 12.34
C TRP A 551 -9.12 11.82 11.29
N ALA A 552 -10.36 11.31 11.36
CA ALA A 552 -11.44 11.77 10.49
C ALA A 552 -11.75 13.26 10.68
N SER A 553 -11.66 13.77 11.94
CA SER A 553 -11.83 15.20 12.22
C SER A 553 -10.69 16.03 11.63
N VAL A 554 -9.44 15.58 11.77
CA VAL A 554 -8.26 16.23 11.18
C VAL A 554 -8.39 16.31 9.66
N ASP A 555 -8.76 15.22 8.99
CA ASP A 555 -8.97 15.18 7.55
C ASP A 555 -10.02 16.20 7.08
N ARG A 556 -11.15 16.32 7.81
CA ARG A 556 -12.19 17.33 7.52
C ARG A 556 -11.70 18.76 7.71
N LEU A 557 -10.92 19.03 8.76
CA LEU A 557 -10.32 20.35 8.99
C LEU A 557 -9.35 20.72 7.88
N ILE A 558 -8.51 19.80 7.46
CA ILE A 558 -7.57 19.99 6.34
C ILE A 558 -8.34 20.21 5.03
N ALA A 559 -9.35 19.40 4.75
CA ALA A 559 -10.20 19.58 3.56
C ALA A 559 -10.84 20.98 3.53
N GLY A 560 -11.29 21.50 4.69
CA GLY A 560 -11.82 22.86 4.83
C GLY A 560 -10.81 23.96 4.50
N GLN A 561 -9.52 23.75 4.76
CA GLN A 561 -8.44 24.68 4.40
C GLN A 561 -7.98 24.55 2.94
N ALA A 562 -8.39 23.47 2.27
CA ALA A 562 -8.10 23.21 0.86
C ALA A 562 -6.61 23.33 0.46
N PRO A 563 -5.64 22.78 1.20
CA PRO A 563 -4.24 22.83 0.78
C PRO A 563 -4.01 21.98 -0.47
N TRP A 564 -4.87 21.01 -0.71
CA TRP A 564 -4.91 20.17 -1.90
C TRP A 564 -6.20 20.36 -2.68
N LEU A 565 -6.11 20.05 -3.95
CA LEU A 565 -7.23 19.69 -4.79
C LEU A 565 -7.18 18.16 -4.96
N PRO A 566 -7.84 17.37 -4.08
CA PRO A 566 -7.97 15.94 -4.29
C PRO A 566 -8.73 15.68 -5.59
N THR A 567 -8.24 14.76 -6.40
CA THR A 567 -8.81 14.48 -7.73
C THR A 567 -9.52 13.14 -7.76
N VAL A 568 -8.78 12.05 -7.56
CA VAL A 568 -9.30 10.69 -7.58
C VAL A 568 -8.58 9.81 -6.57
N ASN A 569 -9.29 8.74 -6.12
CA ASN A 569 -8.67 7.55 -5.55
C ASN A 569 -8.62 6.49 -6.64
N LEU A 570 -7.45 5.89 -6.85
CA LEU A 570 -7.21 4.91 -7.91
C LEU A 570 -7.57 3.48 -7.48
N SER A 571 -7.81 2.64 -8.46
CA SER A 571 -7.92 1.19 -8.30
C SER A 571 -6.91 0.49 -9.20
N ALA A 572 -6.27 -0.55 -8.69
CA ALA A 572 -5.52 -1.48 -9.52
C ALA A 572 -6.49 -2.41 -10.26
N VAL A 573 -6.14 -2.77 -11.49
CA VAL A 573 -6.86 -3.78 -12.27
C VAL A 573 -5.90 -4.91 -12.57
N ASP A 574 -6.13 -6.05 -11.92
CA ASP A 574 -5.39 -7.28 -12.17
C ASP A 574 -6.12 -8.12 -13.21
N PHE A 575 -5.42 -8.45 -14.30
CA PHE A 575 -5.89 -9.36 -15.32
C PHE A 575 -5.04 -10.63 -15.30
N LEU A 576 -5.69 -11.77 -15.03
CA LEU A 576 -5.02 -13.06 -14.89
C LEU A 576 -5.42 -14.02 -16.01
N SER A 577 -4.52 -14.94 -16.35
CA SER A 577 -4.86 -16.02 -17.28
C SER A 577 -5.77 -17.05 -16.62
N LYS A 578 -6.58 -17.74 -17.42
CA LYS A 578 -7.43 -18.85 -16.95
C LYS A 578 -6.66 -20.03 -16.34
N ARG A 579 -5.34 -20.01 -16.42
CA ARG A 579 -4.44 -21.02 -15.82
C ARG A 579 -4.20 -20.79 -14.33
N THR A 580 -4.53 -19.61 -13.82
CA THR A 580 -4.25 -19.22 -12.44
C THR A 580 -5.48 -19.31 -11.57
N GLY A 581 -5.24 -19.52 -10.28
CA GLY A 581 -6.25 -19.40 -9.23
C GLY A 581 -5.60 -19.02 -7.90
N GLY A 582 -6.39 -18.93 -6.84
CA GLY A 582 -5.91 -18.49 -5.53
C GLY A 582 -5.64 -16.99 -5.46
N TYR A 583 -6.36 -16.20 -6.27
CA TYR A 583 -6.21 -14.75 -6.27
C TYR A 583 -6.53 -14.14 -4.91
N GLN A 584 -5.62 -13.32 -4.40
CA GLN A 584 -5.78 -12.50 -3.20
C GLN A 584 -5.15 -11.14 -3.43
N PHE A 585 -5.85 -10.08 -3.04
CA PHE A 585 -5.33 -8.72 -3.08
C PHE A 585 -5.08 -8.21 -1.65
N HIS A 586 -3.81 -7.98 -1.34
CA HIS A 586 -3.39 -7.40 -0.08
C HIS A 586 -3.44 -5.86 -0.18
N PRO A 587 -4.08 -5.14 0.78
CA PRO A 587 -4.29 -3.70 0.67
C PRO A 587 -2.99 -2.88 0.53
N GLN A 588 -1.89 -3.40 1.08
CA GLN A 588 -0.60 -2.69 1.11
C GLN A 588 0.39 -3.21 0.05
N TRP A 589 0.29 -4.48 -0.35
CA TRP A 589 1.27 -5.13 -1.23
C TRP A 589 0.73 -5.45 -2.62
N GLY A 590 -0.58 -5.29 -2.85
CA GLY A 590 -1.21 -5.70 -4.10
C GLY A 590 -1.46 -7.20 -4.16
N ILE A 591 -1.46 -7.76 -5.36
CA ILE A 591 -1.68 -9.20 -5.55
C ILE A 591 -0.59 -10.04 -4.86
N LEU A 592 -1.00 -11.06 -4.10
CA LEU A 592 -0.09 -12.01 -3.45
C LEU A 592 0.34 -13.08 -4.46
N LEU A 593 1.44 -12.83 -5.15
CA LEU A 593 1.93 -13.66 -6.26
C LEU A 593 2.35 -15.07 -5.82
N ASP A 594 2.88 -15.21 -4.64
CA ASP A 594 3.25 -16.49 -4.04
C ASP A 594 2.05 -17.36 -3.68
N GLN A 595 0.88 -16.75 -3.46
CA GLN A 595 -0.36 -17.46 -3.18
C GLN A 595 -1.13 -17.87 -4.43
N LEU A 596 -0.80 -17.30 -5.59
CA LEU A 596 -1.32 -17.79 -6.87
C LEU A 596 -0.83 -19.22 -7.12
N TRP A 597 -1.69 -20.03 -7.71
CA TRP A 597 -1.32 -21.32 -8.26
C TRP A 597 -1.55 -21.35 -9.77
N VAL A 598 -0.84 -22.23 -10.47
CA VAL A 598 -0.96 -22.42 -11.91
C VAL A 598 -1.37 -23.85 -12.22
N THR A 599 -2.36 -24.01 -13.12
CA THR A 599 -2.75 -25.35 -13.59
C THR A 599 -1.62 -25.96 -14.41
N HIS A 600 -1.25 -27.18 -14.05
CA HIS A 600 -0.41 -28.02 -14.88
C HIS A 600 -1.27 -28.71 -15.94
N TYR A 601 -1.23 -28.25 -17.18
CA TYR A 601 -1.65 -29.14 -18.28
C TYR A 601 -0.60 -30.25 -18.35
N ARG A 602 -0.88 -31.41 -17.81
CA ARG A 602 -0.18 -32.62 -18.24
C ARG A 602 -0.58 -32.84 -19.70
N ALA A 603 0.32 -32.53 -20.63
CA ALA A 603 0.20 -33.00 -22.00
C ALA A 603 0.15 -34.55 -21.93
N GLY A 604 -1.03 -35.13 -22.13
CA GLY A 604 -1.15 -36.58 -22.20
C GLY A 604 -2.29 -37.26 -21.41
N ALA A 605 -3.19 -36.55 -20.75
CA ALA A 605 -4.42 -37.18 -20.28
C ALA A 605 -5.51 -36.99 -21.33
N ALA A 606 -5.69 -37.98 -22.20
CA ALA A 606 -6.89 -38.08 -23.04
C ALA A 606 -8.13 -38.04 -22.14
N SER A 607 -9.08 -37.17 -22.47
CA SER A 607 -10.41 -37.14 -21.85
C SER A 607 -11.01 -38.56 -21.90
N PRO A 608 -11.51 -39.11 -20.78
CA PRO A 608 -12.31 -40.32 -20.91
C PRO A 608 -13.57 -39.95 -21.72
N ALA A 609 -13.75 -40.61 -22.85
CA ALA A 609 -14.97 -40.53 -23.62
C ALA A 609 -16.13 -40.86 -22.68
N SER A 610 -17.09 -39.96 -22.57
CA SER A 610 -18.37 -40.21 -21.90
C SER A 610 -19.12 -41.34 -22.58
N PRO A 611 -19.77 -42.27 -21.84
CA PRO A 611 -20.59 -43.32 -22.41
C PRO A 611 -21.90 -42.78 -22.98
#